data_d1ea6b2f0a6b4b220c2f707e4b4306e7
#
_entry.id   d1ea6b2f0a6b4b220c2f707e4b4306e7
#
_cell.length_a   1.000
_cell.length_b   1.000
_cell.length_c   1.000
_cell.angle_alpha   90.00
_cell.angle_beta   90.00
_cell.angle_gamma   90.00
#
_symmetry.space_group_name_H-M   'P 1'
#
loop_
_entity.id
_entity.type
_entity.pdbx_description
1 polymer ?
#
loop_
_entity_poly.entity_id
_entity_poly.type
_entity_poly.pdbx_seq_one_letter_code
_entity_poly.pdbx_strand_id
1 'polypeptide(L)'
;MSQKNKKVLKYHTGFNLNIGFIVFFVIIIYVIFHIFTYFTSNPVSEYEVQQGTIATNNIYKGMIIREESVVYAEESGNLNYFVSNGSKVATSDVVYSVDTDGSIATQITGAQNDASAITDEAAGQIITDINSFSSGYNRRYFSKVYTFKNDLSAQLTQVLSQNALTSLADTISTAEANNTFYTYKPTAPGIVYYGIDGYEDVTTDSFTLDQYNNTNYEETDLTNNSTINQLDPVYKLITSENWNILINVPDNVAKSLNDKSVIKIRFCDDDYTTTVSFSLLKKDDAFFLKLNMKNSLIRYINERFTNI
;
A
#
# COMPACT_ATOMS: atom_id res chain seq x y z
N MET A 1 -38.50 18.26 -114.45
CA MET A 1 -37.83 18.76 -113.26
C MET A 1 -37.32 17.54 -112.48
N SER A 2 -36.01 17.21 -112.49
CA SER A 2 -35.41 16.08 -111.86
C SER A 2 -34.75 16.41 -110.53
N GLN A 3 -35.19 15.84 -109.42
CA GLN A 3 -34.56 15.97 -108.08
C GLN A 3 -33.38 14.96 -107.99
N LYS A 4 -32.19 15.50 -107.78
CA LYS A 4 -30.99 14.79 -107.51
C LYS A 4 -30.91 14.39 -106.02
N ASN A 5 -31.00 13.07 -105.76
CA ASN A 5 -30.75 12.53 -104.45
C ASN A 5 -29.26 12.63 -104.05
N LYS A 6 -28.99 13.37 -102.92
CA LYS A 6 -27.63 13.41 -102.33
C LYS A 6 -27.45 12.15 -101.45
N LYS A 7 -26.52 11.27 -101.82
CA LYS A 7 -26.06 10.19 -100.91
C LYS A 7 -25.18 10.74 -99.79
N VAL A 8 -25.57 10.51 -98.53
CA VAL A 8 -24.78 10.80 -97.35
C VAL A 8 -23.83 9.62 -97.20
N LEU A 9 -22.51 9.86 -97.31
CA LEU A 9 -21.45 8.92 -97.00
C LEU A 9 -21.21 8.99 -95.43
N LYS A 10 -21.49 7.91 -94.71
CA LYS A 10 -21.05 7.74 -93.32
C LYS A 10 -19.56 7.39 -93.30
N TYR A 11 -18.73 8.31 -92.75
CA TYR A 11 -17.34 7.99 -92.44
C TYR A 11 -17.30 7.11 -91.20
N HIS A 12 -16.77 5.90 -91.30
CA HIS A 12 -16.27 5.12 -90.20
C HIS A 12 -14.89 5.68 -89.84
N THR A 13 -14.78 6.35 -88.69
CA THR A 13 -13.51 6.69 -88.04
C THR A 13 -12.92 5.38 -87.55
N GLY A 14 -11.90 4.87 -88.19
CA GLY A 14 -11.10 3.74 -87.70
C GLY A 14 -10.40 4.21 -86.41
N PHE A 15 -10.51 3.42 -85.36
CA PHE A 15 -9.75 3.59 -84.13
C PHE A 15 -8.23 3.51 -84.53
N ASN A 16 -7.55 4.69 -84.53
CA ASN A 16 -6.09 4.72 -84.64
C ASN A 16 -5.53 4.44 -83.21
N LEU A 17 -5.23 3.17 -82.95
CA LEU A 17 -4.53 2.75 -81.77
C LEU A 17 -3.07 3.27 -81.87
N ASN A 18 -2.82 4.41 -81.24
CA ASN A 18 -1.47 4.90 -81.07
C ASN A 18 -0.73 3.98 -80.11
N ILE A 19 0.51 3.61 -80.41
CA ILE A 19 1.33 2.72 -79.57
C ILE A 19 1.41 3.22 -78.12
N GLY A 20 1.35 4.54 -77.93
CA GLY A 20 1.29 5.14 -76.60
C GLY A 20 0.02 4.76 -75.78
N PHE A 21 -1.12 4.52 -76.48
CA PHE A 21 -2.35 4.09 -75.83
C PHE A 21 -2.26 2.65 -75.33
N ILE A 22 -1.58 1.79 -76.11
CA ILE A 22 -1.31 0.39 -75.73
C ILE A 22 -0.40 0.33 -74.49
N VAL A 23 0.70 1.12 -74.49
CA VAL A 23 1.61 1.18 -73.37
C VAL A 23 0.90 1.72 -72.11
N PHE A 24 0.09 2.78 -72.25
CA PHE A 24 -0.68 3.34 -71.15
C PHE A 24 -1.66 2.30 -70.52
N PHE A 25 -2.33 1.51 -71.36
CA PHE A 25 -3.27 0.49 -70.91
C PHE A 25 -2.58 -0.67 -70.15
N VAL A 26 -1.38 -1.05 -70.59
CA VAL A 26 -0.56 -2.05 -69.92
C VAL A 26 -0.11 -1.55 -68.53
N ILE A 27 0.30 -0.29 -68.44
CA ILE A 27 0.66 0.32 -67.15
C ILE A 27 -0.55 0.36 -66.18
N ILE A 28 -1.73 0.74 -66.67
CA ILE A 28 -2.93 0.73 -65.87
C ILE A 28 -3.27 -0.66 -65.36
N ILE A 29 -3.22 -1.68 -66.22
CA ILE A 29 -3.48 -3.07 -65.81
C ILE A 29 -2.47 -3.50 -64.74
N TYR A 30 -1.19 -3.15 -64.92
CA TYR A 30 -0.13 -3.44 -63.94
C TYR A 30 -0.40 -2.80 -62.58
N VAL A 31 -0.77 -1.52 -62.58
CA VAL A 31 -1.11 -0.79 -61.32
C VAL A 31 -2.33 -1.39 -60.64
N ILE A 32 -3.40 -1.68 -61.39
CA ILE A 32 -4.61 -2.33 -60.86
C ILE A 32 -4.26 -3.70 -60.28
N PHE A 33 -3.43 -4.51 -60.95
CA PHE A 33 -3.01 -5.81 -60.43
C PHE A 33 -2.19 -5.68 -59.15
N HIS A 34 -1.29 -4.70 -59.04
CA HIS A 34 -0.53 -4.43 -57.83
C HIS A 34 -1.41 -3.93 -56.67
N ILE A 35 -2.37 -3.09 -56.96
CA ILE A 35 -3.35 -2.63 -55.94
C ILE A 35 -4.18 -3.80 -55.45
N PHE A 36 -4.64 -4.66 -56.38
CA PHE A 36 -5.43 -5.83 -56.02
C PHE A 36 -4.63 -6.83 -55.17
N THR A 37 -3.37 -7.13 -55.55
CA THR A 37 -2.49 -8.00 -54.76
C THR A 37 -2.18 -7.37 -53.37
N TYR A 38 -2.03 -6.06 -53.27
CA TYR A 38 -1.81 -5.39 -51.99
C TYR A 38 -2.99 -5.54 -51.05
N PHE A 39 -4.22 -5.40 -51.55
CA PHE A 39 -5.42 -5.54 -50.73
C PHE A 39 -5.80 -7.00 -50.42
N THR A 40 -5.37 -7.95 -51.25
CA THR A 40 -5.63 -9.39 -51.05
C THR A 40 -4.49 -10.13 -50.36
N SER A 41 -3.30 -9.57 -50.26
CA SER A 41 -2.21 -10.14 -49.48
C SER A 41 -2.48 -9.92 -47.99
N ASN A 42 -2.84 -10.96 -47.27
CA ASN A 42 -2.79 -10.96 -45.81
C ASN A 42 -1.30 -10.94 -45.40
N PRO A 43 -0.79 -9.86 -44.81
CA PRO A 43 0.54 -9.89 -44.23
C PRO A 43 0.54 -10.92 -43.10
N VAL A 44 1.22 -12.03 -43.29
CA VAL A 44 1.54 -12.95 -42.21
C VAL A 44 2.49 -12.19 -41.31
N SER A 45 1.98 -11.67 -40.19
CA SER A 45 2.85 -11.18 -39.16
C SER A 45 3.51 -12.38 -38.51
N GLU A 46 4.81 -12.55 -38.77
CA GLU A 46 5.62 -13.49 -38.02
C GLU A 46 5.67 -12.96 -36.56
N TYR A 47 4.89 -13.59 -35.70
CA TYR A 47 5.05 -13.44 -34.25
C TYR A 47 6.27 -14.30 -33.87
N GLU A 48 7.36 -13.64 -33.54
CA GLU A 48 8.46 -14.28 -32.83
C GLU A 48 7.91 -14.78 -31.50
N VAL A 49 7.79 -16.09 -31.35
CA VAL A 49 7.38 -16.73 -30.09
C VAL A 49 8.50 -16.50 -29.10
N GLN A 50 8.39 -15.42 -28.33
CA GLN A 50 9.22 -15.24 -27.15
C GLN A 50 8.76 -16.29 -26.12
N GLN A 51 9.72 -17.02 -25.58
CA GLN A 51 9.51 -17.88 -24.43
C GLN A 51 9.04 -17.00 -23.27
N GLY A 52 7.73 -16.75 -23.20
CA GLY A 52 7.10 -16.15 -22.02
C GLY A 52 7.09 -17.22 -20.94
N THR A 53 7.72 -16.95 -19.81
CA THR A 53 7.41 -17.66 -18.59
C THR A 53 5.93 -17.45 -18.31
N ILE A 54 5.13 -18.52 -18.30
CA ILE A 54 3.77 -18.48 -17.79
C ILE A 54 3.93 -18.18 -16.29
N ALA A 55 3.84 -16.90 -15.93
CA ALA A 55 3.70 -16.53 -14.55
C ALA A 55 2.29 -16.98 -14.14
N THR A 56 2.19 -18.08 -13.45
CA THR A 56 0.96 -18.45 -12.74
C THR A 56 0.78 -17.41 -11.64
N ASN A 57 -0.13 -16.47 -11.86
CA ASN A 57 -0.57 -15.54 -10.82
C ASN A 57 -1.41 -16.33 -9.80
N ASN A 58 -0.75 -17.01 -8.89
CA ASN A 58 -1.41 -17.63 -7.77
C ASN A 58 -1.56 -16.58 -6.66
N ILE A 59 -2.76 -16.40 -6.17
CA ILE A 59 -3.04 -15.54 -5.01
C ILE A 59 -3.10 -16.45 -3.79
N TYR A 60 -2.32 -16.11 -2.79
CA TYR A 60 -2.26 -16.81 -1.51
C TYR A 60 -2.59 -15.88 -0.36
N LYS A 61 -3.31 -16.39 0.66
CA LYS A 61 -3.47 -15.70 1.93
C LYS A 61 -2.11 -15.71 2.66
N GLY A 62 -1.64 -14.56 3.11
CA GLY A 62 -0.48 -14.40 3.96
C GLY A 62 -0.90 -13.98 5.36
N MET A 63 -0.30 -14.58 6.40
CA MET A 63 -0.44 -14.14 7.79
C MET A 63 0.80 -13.35 8.17
N ILE A 64 0.61 -12.12 8.62
CA ILE A 64 1.67 -11.20 9.03
C ILE A 64 2.04 -11.48 10.48
N ILE A 65 3.32 -11.69 10.72
CA ILE A 65 3.90 -11.88 12.06
C ILE A 65 4.94 -10.81 12.31
N ARG A 66 4.76 -10.09 13.41
CA ARG A 66 5.62 -9.00 13.86
C ARG A 66 6.09 -9.28 15.28
N GLU A 67 7.14 -8.61 15.69
CA GLU A 67 7.59 -8.59 17.08
C GLU A 67 6.82 -7.51 17.82
N GLU A 68 5.79 -7.91 18.53
CA GLU A 68 4.79 -7.05 19.18
C GLU A 68 4.78 -7.31 20.69
N SER A 69 4.55 -6.26 21.48
CA SER A 69 4.29 -6.38 22.91
C SER A 69 3.12 -5.48 23.31
N VAL A 70 2.17 -6.00 24.05
CA VAL A 70 1.05 -5.21 24.58
C VAL A 70 1.51 -4.49 25.85
N VAL A 71 1.21 -3.20 25.92
CA VAL A 71 1.42 -2.38 27.12
C VAL A 71 0.09 -2.21 27.81
N TYR A 72 0.07 -2.54 29.10
CA TYR A 72 -1.11 -2.51 29.93
C TYR A 72 -1.08 -1.30 30.88
N ALA A 73 -2.24 -0.79 31.22
CA ALA A 73 -2.37 0.32 32.17
C ALA A 73 -1.95 -0.11 33.58
N GLU A 74 -1.14 0.72 34.22
CA GLU A 74 -0.73 0.52 35.62
C GLU A 74 -1.75 1.10 36.58
N GLU A 75 -2.49 2.13 36.15
CA GLU A 75 -3.51 2.82 36.95
C GLU A 75 -4.82 2.94 36.19
N SER A 76 -5.92 3.12 36.95
CA SER A 76 -7.25 3.39 36.37
C SER A 76 -7.52 4.88 36.35
N GLY A 77 -8.14 5.40 35.29
CA GLY A 77 -8.46 6.83 35.19
C GLY A 77 -8.83 7.28 33.80
N ASN A 78 -8.78 8.59 33.59
CA ASN A 78 -8.98 9.19 32.27
C ASN A 78 -7.70 9.06 31.45
N LEU A 79 -7.84 8.58 30.20
CA LEU A 79 -6.75 8.27 29.30
C LEU A 79 -6.58 9.37 28.26
N ASN A 80 -5.33 9.85 28.11
CA ASN A 80 -4.96 10.75 27.03
C ASN A 80 -3.77 10.17 26.26
N TYR A 81 -3.87 10.14 24.92
CA TYR A 81 -2.79 9.74 24.04
C TYR A 81 -2.02 10.95 23.51
N PHE A 82 -0.68 10.84 23.43
CA PHE A 82 0.21 11.90 22.95
C PHE A 82 0.90 11.54 21.62
N VAL A 83 0.70 10.31 21.14
CA VAL A 83 1.31 9.78 19.93
C VAL A 83 0.24 9.25 19.00
N SER A 84 0.37 9.51 17.72
CA SER A 84 -0.55 8.96 16.70
C SER A 84 -0.27 7.49 16.42
N ASN A 85 -1.31 6.81 15.94
CA ASN A 85 -1.21 5.43 15.49
C ASN A 85 -0.16 5.29 14.36
N GLY A 86 0.72 4.29 14.46
CA GLY A 86 1.80 4.03 13.51
C GLY A 86 3.03 4.94 13.67
N SER A 87 3.09 5.78 14.70
CA SER A 87 4.25 6.66 14.95
C SER A 87 5.42 5.90 15.56
N LYS A 88 6.63 6.27 15.16
CA LYS A 88 7.86 5.83 15.81
C LYS A 88 8.09 6.62 17.09
N VAL A 89 8.45 5.93 18.15
CA VAL A 89 8.72 6.52 19.46
C VAL A 89 10.07 6.08 20.01
N ALA A 90 10.71 6.99 20.71
CA ALA A 90 11.90 6.74 21.53
C ALA A 90 11.49 6.51 22.99
N THR A 91 12.37 5.95 23.79
CA THR A 91 12.15 5.74 25.23
C THR A 91 11.97 7.02 26.05
N SER A 92 12.29 8.19 25.45
CA SER A 92 12.09 9.51 26.06
C SER A 92 10.70 10.05 25.87
N ASP A 93 9.95 9.56 24.87
CA ASP A 93 8.68 10.14 24.43
C ASP A 93 7.54 9.70 25.35
N VAL A 94 6.65 10.61 25.68
CA VAL A 94 5.42 10.28 26.41
C VAL A 94 4.40 9.73 25.43
N VAL A 95 3.94 8.49 25.62
CA VAL A 95 2.94 7.85 24.76
C VAL A 95 1.54 8.14 25.25
N TYR A 96 1.29 8.01 26.55
CA TYR A 96 0.00 8.26 27.14
C TYR A 96 0.11 8.77 28.58
N SER A 97 -1.00 9.27 29.10
CA SER A 97 -1.15 9.59 30.53
C SER A 97 -2.44 9.01 31.08
N VAL A 98 -2.45 8.79 32.39
CA VAL A 98 -3.64 8.43 33.16
C VAL A 98 -3.86 9.47 34.22
N ASP A 99 -5.06 10.10 34.22
CA ASP A 99 -5.51 11.05 35.17
C ASP A 99 -6.58 10.39 36.07
N THR A 100 -6.23 10.10 37.32
CA THR A 100 -7.06 9.27 38.21
C THR A 100 -8.24 10.05 38.81
N ASP A 101 -8.15 11.39 38.91
CA ASP A 101 -9.21 12.24 39.42
C ASP A 101 -9.93 13.08 38.35
N GLY A 102 -9.42 13.05 37.11
CA GLY A 102 -10.02 13.74 35.97
C GLY A 102 -9.78 15.25 35.92
N SER A 103 -8.93 15.78 36.80
CA SER A 103 -8.72 17.23 36.95
C SER A 103 -7.99 17.88 35.79
N ILE A 104 -7.16 17.10 35.07
CA ILE A 104 -6.27 17.58 33.99
C ILE A 104 -6.68 17.08 32.63
N ALA A 105 -7.31 15.91 32.53
CA ALA A 105 -7.62 15.26 31.25
C ALA A 105 -8.33 16.17 30.26
N THR A 106 -9.30 16.97 30.71
CA THR A 106 -10.03 17.92 29.85
C THR A 106 -9.16 19.10 29.41
N GLN A 107 -8.22 19.56 30.26
CA GLN A 107 -7.27 20.62 29.91
C GLN A 107 -6.25 20.14 28.84
N ILE A 108 -5.75 18.91 28.99
CA ILE A 108 -4.87 18.29 28.00
C ILE A 108 -5.60 18.17 26.66
N THR A 109 -6.81 17.61 26.65
CA THR A 109 -7.62 17.47 25.42
C THR A 109 -7.90 18.86 24.79
N GLY A 110 -8.19 19.87 25.60
CA GLY A 110 -8.36 21.25 25.13
C GLY A 110 -7.11 21.80 24.48
N ALA A 111 -5.93 21.62 25.09
CA ALA A 111 -4.65 22.09 24.59
C ALA A 111 -4.20 21.32 23.31
N GLN A 112 -4.47 20.03 23.23
CA GLN A 112 -4.22 19.23 22.03
C GLN A 112 -5.12 19.61 20.84
N ASN A 113 -6.30 20.18 21.09
CA ASN A 113 -7.22 20.66 20.06
C ASN A 113 -7.02 22.13 19.69
N ASP A 114 -6.10 22.83 20.35
CA ASP A 114 -5.83 24.23 20.08
C ASP A 114 -4.87 24.38 18.88
N ALA A 115 -5.44 24.61 17.71
CA ALA A 115 -4.67 24.83 16.47
C ALA A 115 -3.76 26.09 16.54
N SER A 116 -4.04 27.06 17.46
CA SER A 116 -3.18 28.23 17.64
C SER A 116 -1.83 27.90 18.30
N ALA A 117 -1.71 26.70 18.83
CA ALA A 117 -0.49 26.15 19.42
C ALA A 117 0.54 25.67 18.37
N ILE A 118 0.16 25.60 17.10
CA ILE A 118 1.08 25.26 16.00
C ILE A 118 1.98 26.46 15.73
N THR A 119 3.27 26.31 16.03
CA THR A 119 4.26 27.37 15.77
C THR A 119 4.46 27.58 14.26
N ASP A 120 4.90 28.78 13.88
CA ASP A 120 5.22 29.11 12.49
C ASP A 120 6.27 28.15 11.89
N GLU A 121 7.20 27.68 12.71
CA GLU A 121 8.25 26.71 12.30
C GLU A 121 7.63 25.33 12.00
N ALA A 122 6.76 24.82 12.88
CA ALA A 122 6.05 23.57 12.66
C ALA A 122 5.12 23.64 11.45
N ALA A 123 4.39 24.76 11.31
CA ALA A 123 3.55 25.01 10.13
C ALA A 123 4.37 25.05 8.83
N GLY A 124 5.53 25.71 8.85
CA GLY A 124 6.46 25.76 7.72
C GLY A 124 6.99 24.38 7.31
N GLN A 125 7.32 23.52 8.29
CA GLN A 125 7.75 22.15 8.00
C GLN A 125 6.60 21.34 7.37
N ILE A 126 5.40 21.40 7.93
CA ILE A 126 4.20 20.71 7.41
C ILE A 126 3.91 21.15 5.95
N ILE A 127 3.98 22.45 5.67
CA ILE A 127 3.79 22.98 4.31
C ILE A 127 4.87 22.46 3.36
N THR A 128 6.12 22.37 3.81
CA THR A 128 7.22 21.81 3.03
C THR A 128 6.98 20.34 2.68
N ASP A 129 6.52 19.56 3.63
CA ASP A 129 6.22 18.14 3.43
C ASP A 129 5.03 17.93 2.49
N ILE A 130 3.97 18.76 2.61
CA ILE A 130 2.81 18.78 1.69
C ILE A 130 3.27 19.12 0.26
N ASN A 131 4.12 20.13 0.09
CA ASN A 131 4.63 20.55 -1.22
C ASN A 131 5.53 19.47 -1.85
N SER A 132 6.38 18.83 -1.05
CA SER A 132 7.24 17.71 -1.47
C SER A 132 6.40 16.52 -1.91
N PHE A 133 5.38 16.15 -1.14
CA PHE A 133 4.45 15.10 -1.51
C PHE A 133 3.68 15.45 -2.80
N SER A 134 3.13 16.66 -2.89
CA SER A 134 2.36 17.12 -4.05
C SER A 134 3.18 17.10 -5.35
N SER A 135 4.44 17.55 -5.29
CA SER A 135 5.35 17.56 -6.45
C SER A 135 5.80 16.17 -6.88
N GLY A 136 5.89 15.22 -5.93
CA GLY A 136 6.27 13.83 -6.17
C GLY A 136 5.08 12.88 -6.42
N TYR A 137 3.84 13.39 -6.34
CA TYR A 137 2.65 12.55 -6.41
C TYR A 137 2.45 11.92 -7.78
N ASN A 138 2.24 10.61 -7.79
CA ASN A 138 1.88 9.86 -8.99
C ASN A 138 0.64 9.01 -8.72
N ARG A 139 -0.39 9.16 -9.55
CA ARG A 139 -1.67 8.43 -9.46
C ARG A 139 -1.53 6.91 -9.40
N ARG A 140 -0.46 6.37 -9.96
CA ARG A 140 -0.20 4.91 -9.94
C ARG A 140 0.14 4.38 -8.54
N TYR A 141 0.54 5.26 -7.62
CA TYR A 141 0.95 4.89 -6.27
C TYR A 141 0.05 5.55 -5.23
N PHE A 142 -1.27 5.34 -5.38
CA PHE A 142 -2.26 5.95 -4.49
C PHE A 142 -2.05 5.59 -3.01
N SER A 143 -1.51 4.41 -2.72
CA SER A 143 -1.12 3.99 -1.37
C SER A 143 -0.21 4.99 -0.64
N LYS A 144 0.63 5.75 -1.36
CA LYS A 144 1.45 6.82 -0.78
C LYS A 144 0.64 7.93 -0.13
N VAL A 145 -0.62 8.12 -0.54
CA VAL A 145 -1.53 9.10 0.08
C VAL A 145 -1.84 8.70 1.52
N TYR A 146 -2.08 7.41 1.76
CA TYR A 146 -2.36 6.93 3.12
C TYR A 146 -1.15 7.05 4.03
N THR A 147 0.04 6.66 3.56
CA THR A 147 1.28 6.84 4.31
C THR A 147 1.50 8.31 4.64
N PHE A 148 1.38 9.20 3.66
CA PHE A 148 1.54 10.63 3.87
C PHE A 148 0.51 11.21 4.84
N LYS A 149 -0.76 10.77 4.76
CA LYS A 149 -1.80 11.16 5.72
C LYS A 149 -1.43 10.76 7.14
N ASN A 150 -0.92 9.54 7.33
CA ASN A 150 -0.51 9.04 8.64
C ASN A 150 0.70 9.82 9.17
N ASP A 151 1.71 10.06 8.33
CA ASP A 151 2.90 10.85 8.70
C ASP A 151 2.51 12.28 9.11
N LEU A 152 1.62 12.92 8.35
CA LEU A 152 1.13 14.25 8.65
C LEU A 152 0.33 14.29 9.94
N SER A 153 -0.54 13.30 10.17
CA SER A 153 -1.30 13.15 11.41
C SER A 153 -0.37 12.95 12.60
N ALA A 154 0.67 12.14 12.44
CA ALA A 154 1.68 11.91 13.48
C ALA A 154 2.41 13.20 13.86
N GLN A 155 2.87 13.97 12.87
CA GLN A 155 3.55 15.25 13.09
C GLN A 155 2.66 16.25 13.83
N LEU A 156 1.40 16.40 13.38
CA LEU A 156 0.42 17.30 14.02
C LEU A 156 0.17 16.90 15.47
N THR A 157 -0.11 15.62 15.71
CA THR A 157 -0.34 15.12 17.07
C THR A 157 0.89 15.33 17.95
N GLN A 158 2.09 15.11 17.45
CA GLN A 158 3.33 15.32 18.20
C GLN A 158 3.50 16.78 18.61
N VAL A 159 3.29 17.73 17.68
CA VAL A 159 3.42 19.17 17.95
C VAL A 159 2.40 19.63 18.99
N LEU A 160 1.14 19.25 18.80
CA LEU A 160 0.03 19.63 19.71
C LEU A 160 0.20 19.00 21.09
N SER A 161 0.63 17.73 21.14
CA SER A 161 0.87 17.01 22.40
C SER A 161 2.05 17.60 23.16
N GLN A 162 3.15 17.91 22.48
CA GLN A 162 4.31 18.55 23.11
C GLN A 162 3.96 19.93 23.65
N ASN A 163 3.14 20.69 22.94
CA ASN A 163 2.65 21.98 23.42
C ASN A 163 1.73 21.83 24.62
N ALA A 164 0.80 20.88 24.62
CA ALA A 164 -0.07 20.59 25.75
C ALA A 164 0.75 20.24 27.01
N LEU A 165 1.73 19.33 26.88
CA LEU A 165 2.62 18.97 27.99
C LEU A 165 3.45 20.15 28.50
N THR A 166 3.89 21.04 27.59
CA THR A 166 4.69 22.21 27.97
C THR A 166 3.85 23.30 28.63
N SER A 167 2.69 23.59 28.04
CA SER A 167 1.79 24.66 28.57
C SER A 167 1.14 24.32 29.91
N LEU A 168 0.98 23.03 30.20
CA LEU A 168 0.40 22.51 31.43
C LEU A 168 1.46 21.98 32.41
N ALA A 169 2.74 22.20 32.18
CA ALA A 169 3.84 21.58 32.92
C ALA A 169 3.74 21.77 34.45
N ASP A 170 3.39 22.99 34.93
CA ASP A 170 3.24 23.27 36.37
C ASP A 170 2.06 22.52 36.95
N THR A 171 0.94 22.45 36.22
CA THR A 171 -0.28 21.75 36.66
C THR A 171 -0.02 20.24 36.68
N ILE A 172 0.62 19.70 35.65
CA ILE A 172 1.02 18.30 35.58
C ILE A 172 1.97 17.95 36.72
N SER A 173 3.02 18.75 36.94
CA SER A 173 3.97 18.51 38.00
C SER A 173 3.31 18.51 39.41
N THR A 174 2.34 19.37 39.62
CA THR A 174 1.58 19.41 40.88
C THR A 174 0.74 18.15 41.04
N ALA A 175 0.07 17.68 39.99
CA ALA A 175 -0.74 16.47 40.03
C ALA A 175 0.11 15.18 40.14
N GLU A 176 1.26 15.14 39.49
CA GLU A 176 2.24 14.04 39.64
C GLU A 176 2.73 13.97 41.08
N ALA A 177 3.03 15.13 41.74
CA ALA A 177 3.41 15.18 43.14
C ALA A 177 2.28 14.73 44.10
N ASN A 178 1.02 14.88 43.69
CA ASN A 178 -0.15 14.44 44.44
C ASN A 178 -0.56 12.98 44.10
N ASN A 179 0.14 12.31 43.20
CA ASN A 179 -0.18 10.97 42.68
C ASN A 179 -1.59 10.87 42.06
N THR A 180 -2.05 11.92 41.38
CA THR A 180 -3.32 11.93 40.66
C THR A 180 -3.13 11.91 39.15
N PHE A 181 -1.90 12.12 38.65
CA PHE A 181 -1.58 12.11 37.24
C PHE A 181 -0.29 11.35 36.98
N TYR A 182 -0.29 10.50 35.96
CA TYR A 182 0.83 9.65 35.59
C TYR A 182 1.11 9.74 34.12
N THR A 183 2.37 9.96 33.73
CA THR A 183 2.84 9.94 32.35
C THR A 183 3.63 8.67 32.08
N TYR A 184 3.37 8.03 30.94
CA TYR A 184 3.97 6.76 30.58
C TYR A 184 4.78 6.85 29.29
N LYS A 185 5.97 6.25 29.36
CA LYS A 185 6.92 6.18 28.26
C LYS A 185 7.12 4.74 27.81
N PRO A 186 7.50 4.46 26.55
CA PRO A 186 7.74 3.11 26.10
C PRO A 186 9.02 2.54 26.73
N THR A 187 9.02 1.25 26.99
CA THR A 187 10.16 0.51 27.57
C THR A 187 11.31 0.31 26.57
N ALA A 188 11.00 0.38 25.26
CA ALA A 188 11.95 0.28 24.17
C ALA A 188 11.52 1.22 23.02
N PRO A 189 12.44 1.63 22.14
CA PRO A 189 12.05 2.33 20.92
C PRO A 189 11.25 1.40 20.00
N GLY A 190 10.25 1.93 19.30
CA GLY A 190 9.40 1.11 18.44
C GLY A 190 8.34 1.93 17.72
N ILE A 191 7.33 1.23 17.22
CA ILE A 191 6.17 1.82 16.57
C ILE A 191 4.95 1.55 17.44
N VAL A 192 4.23 2.62 17.81
CA VAL A 192 2.99 2.53 18.59
C VAL A 192 1.84 2.15 17.66
N TYR A 193 1.05 1.17 18.09
CA TYR A 193 -0.16 0.78 17.40
C TYR A 193 -1.31 0.52 18.38
N TYR A 194 -2.47 1.07 18.08
CA TYR A 194 -3.63 1.03 19.00
C TYR A 194 -4.65 -0.06 18.67
N GLY A 195 -4.32 -1.00 17.80
CA GLY A 195 -5.17 -2.15 17.52
C GLY A 195 -4.64 -3.42 18.18
N ILE A 196 -5.51 -4.17 18.85
CA ILE A 196 -5.20 -5.51 19.40
C ILE A 196 -6.09 -6.56 18.76
N ASP A 197 -5.50 -7.71 18.45
CA ASP A 197 -6.15 -8.78 17.71
C ASP A 197 -5.97 -10.19 18.33
N GLY A 198 -5.23 -10.28 19.41
CA GLY A 198 -4.93 -11.56 20.08
C GLY A 198 -3.85 -12.38 19.40
N TYR A 199 -3.10 -11.81 18.43
CA TYR A 199 -1.98 -12.47 17.74
C TYR A 199 -0.63 -11.87 18.14
N GLU A 200 -0.56 -11.05 19.17
CA GLU A 200 0.63 -10.32 19.57
C GLU A 200 1.78 -11.26 20.00
N ASP A 201 1.44 -12.36 20.64
CA ASP A 201 2.41 -13.39 21.09
C ASP A 201 2.69 -14.47 20.03
N VAL A 202 2.06 -14.37 18.84
CA VAL A 202 2.24 -15.35 17.78
C VAL A 202 3.56 -15.13 17.06
N THR A 203 4.39 -16.15 17.03
CA THR A 203 5.67 -16.16 16.32
C THR A 203 5.64 -17.12 15.13
N THR A 204 6.66 -17.07 14.29
CA THR A 204 6.82 -18.01 13.18
C THR A 204 6.98 -19.47 13.62
N ASP A 205 7.28 -19.72 14.88
CA ASP A 205 7.45 -21.06 15.43
C ASP A 205 6.20 -21.52 16.21
N SER A 206 5.52 -20.57 16.90
CA SER A 206 4.36 -20.87 17.76
C SER A 206 3.01 -20.85 17.05
N PHE A 207 2.89 -20.27 15.85
CA PHE A 207 1.62 -20.18 15.14
C PHE A 207 0.95 -21.54 14.95
N THR A 208 -0.38 -21.56 14.91
CA THR A 208 -1.17 -22.78 14.65
C THR A 208 -1.92 -22.66 13.32
N LEU A 209 -2.32 -23.83 12.77
CA LEU A 209 -3.16 -23.85 11.56
C LEU A 209 -4.53 -23.21 11.79
N ASP A 210 -5.09 -23.32 12.99
CA ASP A 210 -6.36 -22.70 13.36
C ASP A 210 -6.24 -21.17 13.35
N GLN A 211 -5.15 -20.62 13.88
CA GLN A 211 -4.86 -19.18 13.82
C GLN A 211 -4.69 -18.70 12.37
N TYR A 212 -3.97 -19.45 11.54
CA TYR A 212 -3.78 -19.12 10.13
C TYR A 212 -5.09 -19.17 9.34
N ASN A 213 -5.94 -20.16 9.60
CA ASN A 213 -7.21 -20.38 8.92
C ASN A 213 -8.39 -19.59 9.51
N ASN A 214 -8.15 -18.79 10.56
CA ASN A 214 -9.20 -18.03 11.20
C ASN A 214 -9.92 -17.11 10.19
N THR A 215 -11.23 -17.29 10.09
CA THR A 215 -12.13 -16.48 9.25
C THR A 215 -12.87 -15.41 10.06
N ASN A 216 -12.85 -15.51 11.40
CA ASN A 216 -13.51 -14.59 12.34
C ASN A 216 -12.46 -13.68 13.01
N TYR A 217 -11.50 -13.20 12.23
CA TYR A 217 -10.51 -12.25 12.72
C TYR A 217 -11.18 -10.90 13.02
N GLU A 218 -10.96 -10.42 14.21
CA GLU A 218 -11.43 -9.11 14.67
C GLU A 218 -10.28 -8.38 15.34
N GLU A 219 -10.19 -7.08 15.12
CA GLU A 219 -9.26 -6.18 15.79
C GLU A 219 -10.06 -5.20 16.65
N THR A 220 -9.62 -4.99 17.87
CA THR A 220 -10.18 -3.99 18.80
C THR A 220 -9.36 -2.71 18.72
N ASP A 221 -10.01 -1.60 18.37
CA ASP A 221 -9.40 -0.26 18.36
C ASP A 221 -9.47 0.34 19.77
N LEU A 222 -8.32 0.65 20.34
CA LEU A 222 -8.16 1.20 21.69
C LEU A 222 -8.30 2.73 21.74
N THR A 223 -8.23 3.43 20.61
CA THR A 223 -8.28 4.91 20.56
C THR A 223 -9.61 5.49 21.00
N ASN A 224 -10.68 4.68 20.98
CA ASN A 224 -12.01 5.10 21.38
C ASN A 224 -12.23 5.15 22.90
N ASN A 225 -11.26 4.68 23.69
CA ASN A 225 -11.35 4.64 25.13
C ASN A 225 -10.93 6.00 25.71
N SER A 226 -11.83 6.69 26.39
CA SER A 226 -11.53 7.92 27.15
C SER A 226 -11.18 7.62 28.61
N THR A 227 -11.48 6.43 29.09
CA THR A 227 -11.17 5.91 30.43
C THR A 227 -10.61 4.53 30.35
N ILE A 228 -9.76 4.16 31.30
CA ILE A 228 -9.11 2.85 31.35
C ILE A 228 -9.12 2.30 32.76
N ASN A 229 -9.15 0.99 32.89
CA ASN A 229 -8.94 0.33 34.18
C ASN A 229 -7.51 -0.22 34.25
N GLN A 230 -7.01 -0.41 35.45
CA GLN A 230 -5.74 -1.10 35.67
C GLN A 230 -5.75 -2.47 34.99
N LEU A 231 -4.65 -2.81 34.31
CA LEU A 231 -4.46 -4.01 33.51
C LEU A 231 -5.26 -4.07 32.19
N ASP A 232 -6.00 -3.04 31.83
CA ASP A 232 -6.54 -2.96 30.49
C ASP A 232 -5.39 -2.63 29.48
N PRO A 233 -5.46 -3.14 28.25
CA PRO A 233 -4.47 -2.81 27.24
C PRO A 233 -4.60 -1.36 26.78
N VAL A 234 -3.44 -0.68 26.64
CA VAL A 234 -3.39 0.73 26.21
C VAL A 234 -2.93 0.85 24.76
N TYR A 235 -1.87 0.17 24.40
CA TYR A 235 -1.32 0.12 23.05
C TYR A 235 -0.44 -1.12 22.89
N LYS A 236 -0.09 -1.47 21.66
CA LYS A 236 1.00 -2.39 21.40
C LYS A 236 2.21 -1.67 20.83
N LEU A 237 3.39 -2.11 21.23
CA LEU A 237 4.67 -1.63 20.74
C LEU A 237 5.25 -2.65 19.79
N ILE A 238 5.55 -2.24 18.57
CA ILE A 238 6.25 -3.06 17.57
C ILE A 238 7.72 -2.66 17.64
N THR A 239 8.56 -3.56 18.15
CA THR A 239 9.96 -3.26 18.49
C THR A 239 10.93 -3.50 17.35
N SER A 240 10.50 -4.18 16.27
CA SER A 240 11.34 -4.51 15.13
C SER A 240 10.72 -4.07 13.81
N GLU A 241 11.52 -3.47 12.94
CA GLU A 241 11.12 -3.21 11.55
C GLU A 241 11.21 -4.47 10.66
N ASN A 242 11.83 -5.54 11.17
CA ASN A 242 11.81 -6.84 10.53
C ASN A 242 10.52 -7.58 10.90
N TRP A 243 9.84 -8.09 9.91
CA TRP A 243 8.60 -8.81 10.07
C TRP A 243 8.50 -9.97 9.08
N ASN A 244 7.57 -10.86 9.26
CA ASN A 244 7.45 -12.04 8.42
C ASN A 244 6.04 -12.17 7.88
N ILE A 245 5.92 -12.85 6.72
CA ILE A 245 4.63 -13.28 6.21
C ILE A 245 4.69 -14.79 6.01
N LEU A 246 3.73 -15.49 6.60
CA LEU A 246 3.55 -16.92 6.41
C LEU A 246 2.51 -17.16 5.33
N ILE A 247 2.86 -17.92 4.32
CA ILE A 247 1.98 -18.28 3.20
C ILE A 247 1.91 -19.80 3.10
N ASN A 248 0.72 -20.36 3.22
CA ASN A 248 0.50 -21.78 2.96
C ASN A 248 0.55 -22.05 1.45
N VAL A 249 1.39 -22.98 1.03
CA VAL A 249 1.57 -23.32 -0.38
C VAL A 249 1.41 -24.81 -0.62
N PRO A 250 0.90 -25.23 -1.79
CA PRO A 250 0.85 -26.64 -2.17
C PRO A 250 2.23 -27.27 -2.29
N ASP A 251 2.33 -28.59 -2.11
CA ASP A 251 3.56 -29.36 -2.18
C ASP A 251 4.36 -29.17 -3.47
N ASN A 252 3.67 -29.08 -4.60
CA ASN A 252 4.31 -28.85 -5.90
C ASN A 252 4.99 -27.48 -5.98
N VAL A 253 4.39 -26.44 -5.37
CA VAL A 253 4.98 -25.09 -5.28
C VAL A 253 6.18 -25.12 -4.34
N ALA A 254 6.04 -25.70 -3.15
CA ALA A 254 7.13 -25.87 -2.20
C ALA A 254 8.35 -26.54 -2.86
N LYS A 255 8.14 -27.64 -3.59
CA LYS A 255 9.19 -28.37 -4.31
C LYS A 255 9.86 -27.52 -5.39
N SER A 256 9.10 -26.69 -6.13
CA SER A 256 9.63 -25.81 -7.18
C SER A 256 10.47 -24.64 -6.66
N LEU A 257 10.33 -24.34 -5.38
CA LEU A 257 11.03 -23.26 -4.68
C LEU A 257 12.21 -23.73 -3.84
N ASN A 258 12.41 -25.04 -3.71
CA ASN A 258 13.43 -25.63 -2.82
C ASN A 258 14.86 -25.13 -3.10
N ASP A 259 15.20 -24.89 -4.38
CA ASP A 259 16.53 -24.43 -4.81
C ASP A 259 16.64 -22.90 -4.93
N LYS A 260 15.61 -22.17 -4.49
CA LYS A 260 15.57 -20.72 -4.53
C LYS A 260 15.66 -20.13 -3.12
N SER A 261 16.28 -18.97 -2.99
CA SER A 261 16.39 -18.25 -1.72
C SER A 261 15.64 -16.92 -1.72
N VAL A 262 15.22 -16.45 -2.89
CA VAL A 262 14.50 -15.20 -3.09
C VAL A 262 13.32 -15.39 -4.01
N ILE A 263 12.25 -14.64 -3.77
CA ILE A 263 11.04 -14.64 -4.58
C ILE A 263 10.54 -13.21 -4.77
N LYS A 264 9.97 -12.95 -5.93
CA LYS A 264 9.25 -11.70 -6.20
C LYS A 264 7.79 -11.91 -5.83
N ILE A 265 7.29 -11.05 -4.95
CA ILE A 265 5.90 -11.05 -4.49
C ILE A 265 5.20 -9.76 -4.88
N ARG A 266 3.88 -9.82 -4.95
CA ARG A 266 3.00 -8.67 -5.17
C ARG A 266 1.86 -8.71 -4.16
N PHE A 267 1.71 -7.65 -3.40
CA PHE A 267 0.55 -7.45 -2.55
C PHE A 267 -0.66 -7.09 -3.42
N CYS A 268 -1.76 -7.84 -3.28
CA CYS A 268 -2.91 -7.68 -4.17
C CYS A 268 -3.70 -6.40 -3.89
N ASP A 269 -3.69 -5.91 -2.65
CA ASP A 269 -4.51 -4.78 -2.23
C ASP A 269 -4.01 -3.42 -2.76
N ASP A 270 -2.71 -3.30 -3.01
CA ASP A 270 -2.10 -2.03 -3.42
C ASP A 270 -1.09 -2.16 -4.57
N ASP A 271 -1.02 -3.33 -5.22
CA ASP A 271 -0.09 -3.66 -6.32
C ASP A 271 1.40 -3.46 -5.98
N TYR A 272 1.74 -3.37 -4.69
CA TYR A 272 3.13 -3.22 -4.27
C TYR A 272 3.90 -4.50 -4.57
N THR A 273 4.99 -4.35 -5.30
CA THR A 273 5.83 -5.48 -5.70
C THR A 273 7.22 -5.34 -5.10
N THR A 274 7.71 -6.42 -4.48
CA THR A 274 9.06 -6.45 -3.88
C THR A 274 9.69 -7.83 -4.06
N THR A 275 11.01 -7.90 -3.92
CA THR A 275 11.77 -9.17 -3.90
C THR A 275 12.24 -9.41 -2.48
N VAL A 276 11.93 -10.57 -1.95
CA VAL A 276 12.20 -10.94 -0.56
C VAL A 276 12.90 -12.28 -0.46
N SER A 277 13.71 -12.46 0.58
CA SER A 277 14.22 -13.78 0.94
C SER A 277 13.12 -14.58 1.64
N PHE A 278 13.17 -15.89 1.48
CA PHE A 278 12.22 -16.78 2.13
C PHE A 278 12.89 -18.05 2.63
N SER A 279 12.20 -18.75 3.48
CA SER A 279 12.50 -20.11 3.88
C SER A 279 11.23 -20.97 3.84
N LEU A 280 11.42 -22.28 3.65
CA LEU A 280 10.33 -23.24 3.71
C LEU A 280 10.22 -23.77 5.14
N LEU A 281 9.01 -23.75 5.69
CA LEU A 281 8.65 -24.35 6.97
C LEU A 281 7.64 -25.46 6.71
N LYS A 282 7.76 -26.57 7.45
CA LYS A 282 6.73 -27.58 7.50
C LYS A 282 6.04 -27.50 8.86
N LYS A 283 4.73 -27.29 8.86
CA LYS A 283 3.90 -27.28 10.06
C LYS A 283 2.80 -28.32 9.87
N ASP A 284 2.77 -29.31 10.71
CA ASP A 284 1.93 -30.47 10.55
C ASP A 284 2.13 -31.11 9.15
N ASP A 285 1.08 -31.23 8.34
CA ASP A 285 1.17 -31.74 6.96
C ASP A 285 1.17 -30.65 5.89
N ALA A 286 1.30 -29.36 6.28
CA ALA A 286 1.28 -28.22 5.37
C ALA A 286 2.67 -27.59 5.21
N PHE A 287 2.95 -27.09 3.99
CA PHE A 287 4.15 -26.32 3.71
C PHE A 287 3.83 -24.82 3.76
N PHE A 288 4.70 -24.06 4.41
CA PHE A 288 4.63 -22.62 4.52
C PHE A 288 5.89 -21.97 3.95
N LEU A 289 5.70 -20.91 3.18
CA LEU A 289 6.75 -19.95 2.87
C LEU A 289 6.79 -18.92 4.00
N LYS A 290 7.90 -18.82 4.69
CA LYS A 290 8.21 -17.71 5.59
C LYS A 290 8.96 -16.67 4.80
N LEU A 291 8.29 -15.57 4.45
CA LEU A 291 8.88 -14.42 3.77
C LEU A 291 9.51 -13.49 4.81
N ASN A 292 10.75 -13.07 4.59
CA ASN A 292 11.46 -12.17 5.50
C ASN A 292 11.36 -10.73 4.95
N MET A 293 10.56 -9.92 5.60
CA MET A 293 10.33 -8.52 5.26
C MET A 293 11.24 -7.63 6.10
N LYS A 294 11.82 -6.57 5.48
CA LYS A 294 12.70 -5.60 6.17
C LYS A 294 12.20 -4.16 6.06
N ASN A 295 11.18 -3.94 5.23
CA ASN A 295 10.66 -2.61 4.92
C ASN A 295 9.13 -2.64 4.87
N SER A 296 8.52 -1.45 4.76
CA SER A 296 7.09 -1.29 4.51
C SER A 296 6.18 -1.76 5.66
N LEU A 297 6.70 -1.96 6.87
CA LEU A 297 5.90 -2.39 8.01
C LEU A 297 4.74 -1.43 8.29
N ILE A 298 4.99 -0.13 8.31
CA ILE A 298 3.96 0.90 8.56
C ILE A 298 2.84 0.85 7.51
N ARG A 299 3.14 0.45 6.27
CA ARG A 299 2.15 0.33 5.19
C ARG A 299 1.09 -0.74 5.47
N TYR A 300 1.48 -1.81 6.16
CA TYR A 300 0.64 -2.97 6.49
C TYR A 300 0.41 -3.12 7.99
N ILE A 301 0.59 -2.03 8.75
CA ILE A 301 0.51 -2.08 10.21
C ILE A 301 -0.88 -2.48 10.71
N ASN A 302 -1.93 -2.09 9.97
CA ASN A 302 -3.32 -2.38 10.30
C ASN A 302 -3.77 -3.78 9.84
N GLU A 303 -2.87 -4.55 9.20
CA GLU A 303 -3.25 -5.83 8.63
C GLU A 303 -2.58 -6.98 9.39
N ARG A 304 -3.34 -8.02 9.69
CA ARG A 304 -2.85 -9.32 10.16
C ARG A 304 -2.83 -10.32 9.02
N PHE A 305 -3.76 -10.21 8.08
CA PHE A 305 -3.82 -11.06 6.90
C PHE A 305 -3.81 -10.20 5.64
N THR A 306 -3.11 -10.66 4.60
CA THR A 306 -3.02 -9.98 3.31
C THR A 306 -3.04 -11.00 2.17
N ASN A 307 -3.37 -10.58 0.96
CA ASN A 307 -3.33 -11.41 -0.24
C ASN A 307 -2.08 -11.08 -1.07
N ILE A 308 -1.29 -12.11 -1.39
CA ILE A 308 -0.02 -11.99 -2.12
C ILE A 308 -0.03 -12.86 -3.38
#